data_5c4a8814aab51fedbc9a5ada1d4f9236
#
_entry.id   5c4a8814aab51fedbc9a5ada1d4f9236
#
_cell.length_a   1.000
_cell.length_b   1.000
_cell.length_c   1.000
_cell.angle_alpha   90.00
_cell.angle_beta   90.00
_cell.angle_gamma   90.00
#
_symmetry.space_group_name_H-M   'P 1'
#
loop_
_entity.id
_entity.type
_entity.pdbx_description
1 polymer ?
#
loop_
_entity_poly.entity_id
_entity_poly.type
_entity_poly.pdbx_seq_one_letter_code
_entity_poly.pdbx_strand_id
1 'polypeptide(L)'
;MVVDSLINIPSNDRYRSRIIAHRANIGGPNPEVENSPEQIDKCIAEGYDIEIDLRYDDLTKTLWLGHDSPDYKVTWYWLAQRLRYLWVHCKTYNTLCELSDQTLPKERGYDVDTGGCNYFWHQEDDYALTSNNIIWAYPGKPYSDLKMLKDNPNLSNTVIVMPEWNKMDWESLQVLRCYGICTDHPEKLK
;
A
#
# COMPACT_ATOMS: atom_id res chain seq x y z
N MET A 1 -26.22 8.21 -21.37
CA MET A 1 -26.45 8.92 -20.11
C MET A 1 -25.80 8.07 -19.03
N VAL A 2 -24.52 8.37 -18.70
CA VAL A 2 -23.79 7.72 -17.62
C VAL A 2 -24.06 8.53 -16.38
N VAL A 3 -24.69 7.93 -15.38
CA VAL A 3 -25.02 8.58 -14.12
C VAL A 3 -23.74 8.57 -13.28
N ASP A 4 -23.10 9.75 -13.18
CA ASP A 4 -22.08 10.05 -12.17
C ASP A 4 -22.70 9.93 -10.77
N SER A 5 -22.59 8.76 -10.16
CA SER A 5 -22.79 8.62 -8.72
C SER A 5 -21.53 9.10 -8.02
N LEU A 6 -21.42 10.41 -7.81
CA LEU A 6 -20.52 10.98 -6.81
C LEU A 6 -20.86 10.35 -5.46
N ILE A 7 -20.06 9.40 -5.02
CA ILE A 7 -20.12 8.88 -3.66
C ILE A 7 -19.78 10.05 -2.75
N ASN A 8 -20.81 10.58 -2.11
CA ASN A 8 -20.70 11.63 -1.11
C ASN A 8 -20.02 11.03 0.12
N ILE A 9 -18.67 11.12 0.19
CA ILE A 9 -17.92 10.76 1.39
C ILE A 9 -18.29 11.77 2.47
N PRO A 10 -18.88 11.35 3.60
CA PRO A 10 -19.26 12.25 4.67
C PRO A 10 -18.05 13.07 5.13
N SER A 11 -18.24 14.35 5.37
CA SER A 11 -17.19 15.32 5.71
C SER A 11 -16.43 15.02 7.01
N ASN A 12 -16.83 14.02 7.79
CA ASN A 12 -16.15 13.57 9.01
C ASN A 12 -15.03 12.56 8.75
N ASP A 13 -14.94 11.94 7.57
CA ASP A 13 -13.89 10.94 7.25
C ASP A 13 -12.56 11.56 6.80
N ARG A 14 -12.50 12.87 6.57
CA ARG A 14 -11.27 13.55 6.10
C ARG A 14 -10.12 13.55 7.12
N TYR A 15 -10.34 13.06 8.31
CA TYR A 15 -9.36 13.08 9.42
C TYR A 15 -8.96 11.70 9.92
N ARG A 16 -9.46 10.64 9.31
CA ARG A 16 -9.07 9.27 9.67
C ARG A 16 -7.84 8.85 8.85
N SER A 17 -6.84 8.28 9.52
CA SER A 17 -5.70 7.66 8.84
C SER A 17 -6.17 6.53 7.92
N ARG A 18 -5.55 6.37 6.76
CA ARG A 18 -5.81 5.22 5.89
C ARG A 18 -5.39 3.93 6.59
N ILE A 19 -6.17 2.88 6.45
CA ILE A 19 -5.83 1.56 6.97
C ILE A 19 -5.35 0.73 5.80
N ILE A 20 -4.08 0.29 5.86
CA ILE A 20 -3.40 -0.43 4.78
C ILE A 20 -3.09 -1.83 5.28
N ALA A 21 -3.64 -2.84 4.62
CA ALA A 21 -3.35 -4.24 4.91
C ALA A 21 -1.99 -4.61 4.30
N HIS A 22 -0.98 -4.90 5.14
CA HIS A 22 0.34 -5.36 4.71
C HIS A 22 0.22 -6.71 4.02
N ARG A 23 0.66 -6.83 2.75
CA ARG A 23 0.54 -8.03 1.91
C ARG A 23 -0.88 -8.63 1.85
N ALA A 24 -1.89 -7.77 2.03
CA ALA A 24 -3.30 -8.16 2.16
C ALA A 24 -3.62 -9.04 3.39
N ASN A 25 -2.83 -9.02 4.44
CA ASN A 25 -3.11 -9.71 5.70
C ASN A 25 -4.30 -9.09 6.43
N ILE A 26 -5.14 -9.94 7.05
CA ILE A 26 -6.22 -9.58 7.97
C ILE A 26 -6.15 -10.54 9.14
N GLY A 27 -6.03 -10.00 10.37
CA GLY A 27 -5.98 -10.82 11.58
C GLY A 27 -4.61 -11.47 11.86
N GLY A 28 -3.55 -10.95 11.24
CA GLY A 28 -2.17 -11.38 11.42
C GLY A 28 -1.53 -11.93 10.14
N PRO A 29 -0.19 -12.16 10.17
CA PRO A 29 0.55 -12.71 9.05
C PRO A 29 0.00 -14.08 8.61
N ASN A 30 -0.22 -14.26 7.31
CA ASN A 30 -0.65 -15.54 6.75
C ASN A 30 0.08 -15.82 5.43
N PRO A 31 1.27 -16.46 5.47
CA PRO A 31 2.09 -16.73 4.31
C PRO A 31 1.41 -17.55 3.20
N GLU A 32 0.34 -18.30 3.52
CA GLU A 32 -0.38 -19.11 2.53
C GLU A 32 -1.23 -18.28 1.57
N VAL A 33 -1.63 -17.06 1.98
CA VAL A 33 -2.51 -16.19 1.19
C VAL A 33 -1.95 -14.78 0.98
N GLU A 34 -0.82 -14.44 1.59
CA GLU A 34 -0.15 -13.16 1.37
C GLU A 34 0.01 -12.86 -0.12
N ASN A 35 -0.26 -11.62 -0.50
CA ASN A 35 -0.15 -11.17 -1.90
C ASN A 35 -1.07 -11.93 -2.89
N SER A 36 -1.96 -12.84 -2.46
CA SER A 36 -2.84 -13.51 -3.42
C SER A 36 -3.90 -12.56 -3.99
N PRO A 37 -4.24 -12.65 -5.29
CA PRO A 37 -5.27 -11.82 -5.91
C PRO A 37 -6.62 -11.90 -5.17
N GLU A 38 -7.01 -13.07 -4.71
CA GLU A 38 -8.25 -13.32 -4.00
C GLU A 38 -8.28 -12.60 -2.63
N GLN A 39 -7.17 -12.65 -1.90
CA GLN A 39 -7.06 -11.99 -0.61
C GLN A 39 -7.02 -10.47 -0.76
N ILE A 40 -6.36 -9.95 -1.81
CA ILE A 40 -6.37 -8.53 -2.16
C ILE A 40 -7.80 -8.05 -2.43
N ASP A 41 -8.57 -8.79 -3.24
CA ASP A 41 -9.96 -8.44 -3.54
C ASP A 41 -10.85 -8.46 -2.29
N LYS A 42 -10.61 -9.38 -1.38
CA LYS A 42 -11.28 -9.43 -0.08
C LYS A 42 -10.98 -8.19 0.76
N CYS A 43 -9.72 -7.79 0.87
CA CYS A 43 -9.31 -6.58 1.59
C CYS A 43 -9.96 -5.31 1.01
N ILE A 44 -10.00 -5.18 -0.33
CA ILE A 44 -10.69 -4.07 -1.01
C ILE A 44 -12.18 -4.05 -0.64
N ALA A 45 -12.84 -5.21 -0.69
CA ALA A 45 -14.27 -5.32 -0.36
C ALA A 45 -14.56 -4.96 1.11
N GLU A 46 -13.59 -5.18 2.01
CA GLU A 46 -13.67 -4.79 3.41
C GLU A 46 -13.29 -3.30 3.65
N GLY A 47 -12.87 -2.58 2.61
CA GLY A 47 -12.61 -1.15 2.67
C GLY A 47 -11.19 -0.78 3.12
N TYR A 48 -10.22 -1.70 2.98
CA TYR A 48 -8.81 -1.42 3.22
C TYR A 48 -8.10 -0.98 1.94
N ASP A 49 -7.06 -0.16 2.09
CA ASP A 49 -5.98 -0.07 1.13
C ASP A 49 -5.05 -1.29 1.33
N ILE A 50 -4.24 -1.62 0.36
CA ILE A 50 -3.40 -2.82 0.41
C ILE A 50 -1.97 -2.50 -0.01
N GLU A 51 -1.01 -2.88 0.79
CA GLU A 51 0.37 -3.00 0.36
C GLU A 51 0.57 -4.34 -0.32
N ILE A 52 1.26 -4.33 -1.47
CA ILE A 52 1.58 -5.52 -2.26
C ILE A 52 3.05 -5.52 -2.68
N ASP A 53 3.63 -6.71 -2.77
CA ASP A 53 4.96 -6.94 -3.34
C ASP A 53 4.87 -7.28 -4.82
N LEU A 54 5.27 -6.36 -5.71
CA LEU A 54 5.18 -6.53 -7.16
C LEU A 54 6.55 -6.77 -7.79
N ARG A 55 6.60 -7.73 -8.71
CA ARG A 55 7.75 -8.09 -9.53
C ARG A 55 7.41 -8.01 -11.00
N TYR A 56 8.31 -7.44 -11.80
CA TYR A 56 8.24 -7.49 -13.25
C TYR A 56 9.40 -8.28 -13.82
N ASP A 57 9.07 -9.30 -14.60
CA ASP A 57 10.04 -10.08 -15.36
C ASP A 57 10.16 -9.49 -16.76
N ASP A 58 11.31 -8.86 -17.01
CA ASP A 58 11.57 -8.20 -18.29
C ASP A 58 11.73 -9.17 -19.47
N LEU A 59 12.16 -10.40 -19.23
CA LEU A 59 12.33 -11.39 -20.29
C LEU A 59 10.98 -11.91 -20.80
N THR A 60 10.08 -12.22 -19.89
CA THR A 60 8.75 -12.77 -20.21
C THR A 60 7.68 -11.69 -20.29
N LYS A 61 7.99 -10.43 -19.93
CA LYS A 61 7.05 -9.30 -19.88
C LYS A 61 5.85 -9.58 -18.99
N THR A 62 6.06 -10.29 -17.88
CA THR A 62 5.00 -10.71 -16.96
C THR A 62 5.12 -10.04 -15.60
N LEU A 63 3.96 -9.81 -14.96
CA LEU A 63 3.84 -9.33 -13.60
C LEU A 63 3.56 -10.48 -12.64
N TRP A 64 4.18 -10.41 -11.48
CA TRP A 64 4.02 -11.38 -10.40
C TRP A 64 3.88 -10.67 -9.06
N LEU A 65 3.04 -11.20 -8.20
CA LEU A 65 2.95 -10.84 -6.80
C LEU A 65 3.72 -11.86 -5.96
N GLY A 66 4.31 -11.40 -4.84
CA GLY A 66 4.99 -12.24 -3.88
C GLY A 66 6.24 -11.61 -3.29
N HIS A 67 6.42 -11.78 -1.98
CA HIS A 67 7.49 -11.13 -1.25
C HIS A 67 8.87 -11.74 -1.55
N ASP A 68 9.05 -13.04 -1.33
CA ASP A 68 10.34 -13.72 -1.50
C ASP A 68 10.47 -14.35 -2.89
N SER A 69 9.36 -14.75 -3.50
CA SER A 69 9.27 -15.43 -4.78
C SER A 69 8.14 -14.86 -5.64
N PRO A 70 8.14 -15.13 -6.96
CA PRO A 70 7.04 -14.81 -7.85
C PRO A 70 5.93 -15.86 -7.71
N ASP A 71 4.98 -15.63 -6.78
CA ASP A 71 3.99 -16.64 -6.39
C ASP A 71 2.73 -16.58 -7.25
N TYR A 72 2.21 -15.37 -7.54
CA TYR A 72 0.95 -15.20 -8.27
C TYR A 72 1.13 -14.35 -9.50
N LYS A 73 0.89 -14.96 -10.67
CA LYS A 73 0.93 -14.23 -11.95
C LYS A 73 -0.30 -13.34 -12.09
N VAL A 74 -0.07 -12.06 -12.42
CA VAL A 74 -1.15 -11.10 -12.69
C VAL A 74 -0.95 -10.40 -14.02
N THR A 75 -1.96 -9.66 -14.47
CA THR A 75 -1.91 -8.86 -15.70
C THR A 75 -1.89 -7.37 -15.39
N TRP A 76 -1.42 -6.55 -16.34
CA TRP A 76 -1.54 -5.10 -16.25
C TRP A 76 -2.99 -4.65 -16.09
N TYR A 77 -3.92 -5.33 -16.75
CA TYR A 77 -5.35 -5.05 -16.61
C TYR A 77 -5.85 -5.32 -15.19
N TRP A 78 -5.44 -6.42 -14.58
CA TRP A 78 -5.78 -6.75 -13.19
C TRP A 78 -5.25 -5.68 -12.22
N LEU A 79 -3.99 -5.28 -12.41
CA LEU A 79 -3.34 -4.24 -11.60
C LEU A 79 -4.08 -2.91 -11.74
N ALA A 80 -4.36 -2.51 -12.99
CA ALA A 80 -4.99 -1.25 -13.34
C ALA A 80 -6.33 -1.01 -12.63
N GLN A 81 -7.14 -2.04 -12.52
CA GLN A 81 -8.45 -1.96 -11.87
C GLN A 81 -8.35 -1.70 -10.36
N ARG A 82 -7.18 -1.91 -9.76
CA ARG A 82 -6.95 -1.86 -8.30
C ARG A 82 -6.01 -0.75 -7.85
N LEU A 83 -5.34 -0.06 -8.78
CA LEU A 83 -4.26 0.91 -8.48
C LEU A 83 -4.59 1.90 -7.38
N ARG A 84 -5.81 2.41 -7.33
CA ARG A 84 -6.24 3.40 -6.33
C ARG A 84 -6.23 2.89 -4.88
N TYR A 85 -6.21 1.56 -4.70
CA TYR A 85 -6.17 0.92 -3.38
C TYR A 85 -4.77 0.40 -3.05
N LEU A 86 -3.86 0.36 -4.04
CA LEU A 86 -2.60 -0.32 -3.92
C LEU A 86 -1.45 0.61 -3.51
N TRP A 87 -0.63 0.10 -2.61
CA TRP A 87 0.67 0.60 -2.21
C TRP A 87 1.70 -0.41 -2.67
N VAL A 88 2.37 -0.11 -3.77
CA VAL A 88 3.18 -1.10 -4.48
C VAL A 88 4.63 -1.04 -4.05
N HIS A 89 5.07 -2.04 -3.30
CA HIS A 89 6.48 -2.28 -3.05
C HIS A 89 7.12 -2.95 -4.28
N CYS A 90 7.99 -2.23 -4.95
CA CYS A 90 8.72 -2.72 -6.10
C CYS A 90 9.82 -3.69 -5.64
N LYS A 91 9.69 -4.99 -5.92
CA LYS A 91 10.67 -6.00 -5.51
C LYS A 91 11.87 -6.12 -6.46
N THR A 92 11.78 -5.55 -7.66
CA THR A 92 12.87 -5.54 -8.63
C THR A 92 13.05 -4.15 -9.23
N TYR A 93 14.27 -3.83 -9.65
CA TYR A 93 14.55 -2.57 -10.34
C TYR A 93 13.68 -2.41 -11.58
N ASN A 94 13.46 -3.50 -12.33
CA ASN A 94 12.61 -3.48 -13.53
C ASN A 94 11.16 -3.12 -13.18
N THR A 95 10.64 -3.55 -12.04
CA THR A 95 9.30 -3.15 -11.57
C THR A 95 9.23 -1.63 -11.35
N LEU A 96 10.27 -1.08 -10.70
CA LEU A 96 10.34 0.36 -10.46
C LEU A 96 10.38 1.15 -11.78
N CYS A 97 11.18 0.71 -12.76
CA CYS A 97 11.25 1.33 -14.09
C CYS A 97 9.89 1.28 -14.79
N GLU A 98 9.25 0.12 -14.81
CA GLU A 98 7.95 -0.07 -15.46
C GLU A 98 6.85 0.81 -14.86
N LEU A 99 6.80 0.95 -13.52
CA LEU A 99 5.81 1.81 -12.87
C LEU A 99 6.13 3.31 -12.99
N SER A 100 7.40 3.67 -13.12
CA SER A 100 7.83 5.07 -13.27
C SER A 100 7.63 5.57 -14.71
N ASP A 101 7.52 4.71 -15.69
CA ASP A 101 7.25 5.08 -17.07
C ASP A 101 5.75 5.33 -17.29
N GLN A 102 5.35 6.58 -17.16
CA GLN A 102 3.96 7.01 -17.33
C GLN A 102 3.42 6.84 -18.77
N THR A 103 4.27 6.47 -19.73
CA THR A 103 3.86 6.28 -21.13
C THR A 103 3.36 4.86 -21.38
N LEU A 104 3.84 3.88 -20.62
CA LEU A 104 3.58 2.45 -20.83
C LEU A 104 2.10 2.03 -20.80
N PRO A 105 1.25 2.55 -19.90
CA PRO A 105 -0.17 2.19 -19.90
C PRO A 105 -0.86 2.53 -21.23
N LYS A 106 -0.56 3.69 -21.80
CA LYS A 106 -1.17 4.16 -23.05
C LYS A 106 -0.70 3.37 -24.27
N GLU A 107 0.60 3.06 -24.34
CA GLU A 107 1.18 2.26 -25.43
C GLU A 107 0.68 0.81 -25.42
N ARG A 108 0.34 0.28 -24.26
CA ARG A 108 -0.23 -1.08 -24.10
C ARG A 108 -1.76 -1.12 -24.25
N GLY A 109 -2.38 0.00 -24.60
CA GLY A 109 -3.84 0.08 -24.83
C GLY A 109 -4.68 0.08 -23.55
N TYR A 110 -4.05 0.30 -22.39
CA TYR A 110 -4.74 0.50 -21.13
C TYR A 110 -4.82 2.00 -20.86
N ASP A 111 -6.03 2.54 -20.86
CA ASP A 111 -6.28 3.91 -20.39
C ASP A 111 -6.25 3.91 -18.83
N VAL A 112 -5.05 3.69 -18.30
CA VAL A 112 -4.82 3.60 -16.86
C VAL A 112 -4.08 4.84 -16.42
N ASP A 113 -4.75 5.65 -15.63
CA ASP A 113 -4.10 6.71 -14.88
C ASP A 113 -3.28 6.10 -13.73
N THR A 114 -2.00 5.82 -14.02
CA THR A 114 -1.04 5.38 -12.99
C THR A 114 -0.69 6.49 -12.00
N GLY A 115 -1.12 7.72 -12.25
CA GLY A 115 -0.90 8.87 -11.36
C GLY A 115 -1.55 8.74 -9.99
N GLY A 116 -2.44 7.75 -9.80
CA GLY A 116 -3.06 7.44 -8.51
C GLY A 116 -2.37 6.31 -7.73
N CYS A 117 -1.40 5.60 -8.30
CA CYS A 117 -0.72 4.50 -7.63
C CYS A 117 0.43 5.00 -6.76
N ASN A 118 0.44 4.58 -5.49
CA ASN A 118 1.59 4.76 -4.64
C ASN A 118 2.54 3.58 -4.83
N TYR A 119 3.68 3.79 -5.46
CA TYR A 119 4.74 2.79 -5.53
C TYR A 119 6.02 3.30 -4.89
N PHE A 120 6.85 2.40 -4.41
CA PHE A 120 8.11 2.70 -3.74
C PHE A 120 9.10 1.54 -3.87
N TRP A 121 10.36 1.88 -3.65
CA TRP A 121 11.47 0.94 -3.54
C TRP A 121 12.14 1.14 -2.19
N HIS A 122 12.47 0.07 -1.50
CA HIS A 122 13.37 0.10 -0.36
C HIS A 122 14.09 -1.25 -0.19
N GLN A 123 15.16 -1.26 0.60
CA GLN A 123 15.83 -2.46 1.05
C GLN A 123 15.88 -2.48 2.59
N GLU A 124 16.91 -1.87 3.18
CA GLU A 124 17.11 -1.82 4.65
C GLU A 124 17.00 -0.38 5.20
N ASP A 125 16.31 0.47 4.48
CA ASP A 125 16.17 1.89 4.83
C ASP A 125 15.08 2.09 5.88
N ASP A 126 15.31 3.01 6.82
CA ASP A 126 14.30 3.40 7.82
C ASP A 126 13.10 4.10 7.17
N TYR A 127 13.30 4.73 6.01
CA TYR A 127 12.28 5.48 5.27
C TYR A 127 12.38 5.25 3.77
N ALA A 128 11.24 5.24 3.10
CA ALA A 128 11.16 5.39 1.66
C ALA A 128 10.20 6.53 1.30
N LEU A 129 10.41 7.15 0.15
CA LEU A 129 9.47 8.12 -0.41
C LEU A 129 8.66 7.42 -1.51
N THR A 130 7.34 7.48 -1.42
CA THR A 130 6.50 6.93 -2.48
C THR A 130 6.43 7.86 -3.68
N SER A 131 5.98 7.36 -4.82
CA SER A 131 5.77 8.13 -6.07
C SER A 131 4.90 9.38 -5.89
N ASN A 132 4.01 9.38 -4.89
CA ASN A 132 3.12 10.50 -4.57
C ASN A 132 3.62 11.34 -3.39
N ASN A 133 4.94 11.28 -3.10
CA ASN A 133 5.61 12.05 -2.04
C ASN A 133 5.08 11.76 -0.62
N ILE A 134 4.55 10.58 -0.37
CA ILE A 134 4.20 10.12 0.96
C ILE A 134 5.40 9.40 1.58
N ILE A 135 5.70 9.69 2.84
CA ILE A 135 6.78 9.03 3.58
C ILE A 135 6.28 7.66 4.05
N TRP A 136 6.98 6.60 3.65
CA TRP A 136 6.78 5.23 4.11
C TRP A 136 7.81 4.92 5.19
N ALA A 137 7.37 4.84 6.45
CA ALA A 137 8.26 4.77 7.59
C ALA A 137 8.24 3.40 8.24
N TYR A 138 9.38 2.73 8.24
CA TYR A 138 9.52 1.37 8.78
C TYR A 138 9.59 1.35 10.30
N PRO A 139 9.20 0.22 10.93
CA PRO A 139 9.33 0.06 12.37
C PRO A 139 10.81 -0.04 12.76
N GLY A 140 11.20 0.69 13.78
CA GLY A 140 12.59 0.68 14.25
C GLY A 140 13.01 2.01 14.84
N LYS A 141 14.21 2.47 14.54
CA LYS A 141 14.84 3.66 15.13
C LYS A 141 14.01 4.95 15.06
N PRO A 142 13.27 5.25 13.97
CA PRO A 142 12.53 6.50 13.90
C PRO A 142 11.27 6.53 14.76
N TYR A 143 10.65 5.37 15.03
CA TYR A 143 9.36 5.27 15.69
C TYR A 143 9.34 4.15 16.72
N SER A 144 10.21 4.28 17.73
CA SER A 144 10.25 3.30 18.83
C SER A 144 9.04 3.44 19.75
N ASP A 145 8.37 4.60 19.76
CA ASP A 145 7.21 4.86 20.61
C ASP A 145 6.27 5.92 20.03
N LEU A 146 5.06 5.98 20.59
CA LEU A 146 4.01 6.93 20.21
C LEU A 146 4.38 8.40 20.41
N LYS A 147 5.29 8.71 21.35
CA LYS A 147 5.70 10.09 21.59
C LYS A 147 6.53 10.59 20.40
N MET A 148 7.49 9.78 19.94
CA MET A 148 8.28 10.11 18.76
C MET A 148 7.39 10.32 17.52
N LEU A 149 6.34 9.51 17.35
CA LEU A 149 5.37 9.70 16.27
C LEU A 149 4.64 11.04 16.39
N LYS A 150 4.12 11.36 17.57
CA LYS A 150 3.37 12.60 17.81
C LYS A 150 4.23 13.86 17.66
N ASP A 151 5.51 13.76 17.93
CA ASP A 151 6.47 14.85 17.79
C ASP A 151 6.99 15.02 16.35
N ASN A 152 6.63 14.11 15.42
CA ASN A 152 7.04 14.20 14.02
C ASN A 152 6.23 15.28 13.27
N PRO A 153 6.86 16.36 12.77
CA PRO A 153 6.17 17.43 12.08
C PRO A 153 5.55 17.00 10.74
N ASN A 154 6.02 15.88 10.16
CA ASN A 154 5.54 15.32 8.90
C ASN A 154 4.57 14.14 9.08
N LEU A 155 4.06 13.92 10.29
CA LEU A 155 3.20 12.78 10.59
C LEU A 155 1.98 12.68 9.66
N SER A 156 1.36 13.81 9.33
CA SER A 156 0.22 13.86 8.40
C SER A 156 0.54 13.43 6.97
N ASN A 157 1.83 13.36 6.61
CA ASN A 157 2.32 12.88 5.32
C ASN A 157 3.09 11.57 5.44
N THR A 158 2.91 10.83 6.53
CA THR A 158 3.65 9.61 6.84
C THR A 158 2.71 8.42 7.01
N VAL A 159 3.03 7.33 6.33
CA VAL A 159 2.48 5.99 6.62
C VAL A 159 3.38 5.32 7.65
N ILE A 160 2.78 4.87 8.74
CA ILE A 160 3.44 4.12 9.79
C ILE A 160 3.32 2.64 9.46
N VAL A 161 4.47 1.96 9.36
CA VAL A 161 4.52 0.55 8.94
C VAL A 161 4.76 -0.35 10.14
N MET A 162 4.00 -1.43 10.27
CA MET A 162 4.14 -2.49 11.25
C MET A 162 4.31 -1.99 12.70
N PRO A 163 3.42 -1.11 13.20
CA PRO A 163 3.54 -0.56 14.56
C PRO A 163 3.46 -1.64 15.65
N GLU A 164 2.86 -2.79 15.36
CA GLU A 164 2.81 -3.97 16.22
C GLU A 164 4.20 -4.53 16.55
N TRP A 165 5.20 -4.38 15.68
CA TRP A 165 6.57 -4.82 15.95
C TRP A 165 7.21 -3.98 17.06
N ASN A 166 6.79 -2.73 17.22
CA ASN A 166 7.17 -1.85 18.33
C ASN A 166 6.20 -1.94 19.52
N LYS A 167 5.27 -2.91 19.50
CA LYS A 167 4.28 -3.13 20.57
C LYS A 167 3.45 -1.89 20.87
N MET A 168 3.14 -1.09 19.85
CA MET A 168 2.32 0.10 20.01
C MET A 168 0.89 -0.28 20.34
N ASP A 169 0.27 0.54 21.21
CA ASP A 169 -1.10 0.35 21.64
C ASP A 169 -2.10 0.72 20.54
N TRP A 170 -3.04 -0.20 20.26
CA TRP A 170 -4.02 -0.06 19.19
C TRP A 170 -4.98 1.11 19.39
N GLU A 171 -5.42 1.35 20.63
CA GLU A 171 -6.33 2.46 20.95
C GLU A 171 -5.67 3.80 20.63
N SER A 172 -4.41 3.94 20.96
CA SER A 172 -3.62 5.13 20.62
C SER A 172 -3.40 5.29 19.12
N LEU A 173 -3.22 4.18 18.38
CA LEU A 173 -3.07 4.20 16.93
C LEU A 173 -4.37 4.59 16.22
N GLN A 174 -5.53 4.16 16.72
CA GLN A 174 -6.85 4.51 16.15
C GLN A 174 -7.12 6.02 16.16
N VAL A 175 -6.56 6.74 17.14
CA VAL A 175 -6.73 8.20 17.29
C VAL A 175 -5.56 9.00 16.70
N LEU A 176 -4.52 8.31 16.23
CA LEU A 176 -3.35 8.95 15.64
C LEU A 176 -3.70 9.54 14.26
N ARG A 177 -3.32 10.80 14.06
CA ARG A 177 -3.55 11.50 12.79
C ARG A 177 -2.30 11.45 11.92
N CYS A 178 -2.09 10.36 11.25
CA CYS A 178 -1.06 10.18 10.22
C CYS A 178 -1.72 10.02 8.84
N TYR A 179 -0.91 9.90 7.80
CA TYR A 179 -1.46 9.64 6.46
C TYR A 179 -2.11 8.25 6.40
N GLY A 180 -1.44 7.23 6.96
CA GLY A 180 -1.95 5.88 7.01
C GLY A 180 -1.16 4.98 7.98
N ILE A 181 -1.70 3.80 8.24
CA ILE A 181 -1.07 2.76 9.03
C ILE A 181 -1.10 1.47 8.23
N CYS A 182 0.08 0.92 7.94
CA CYS A 182 0.26 -0.37 7.26
C CYS A 182 0.56 -1.44 8.31
N THR A 183 -0.25 -2.50 8.35
CA THR A 183 -0.20 -3.52 9.42
C THR A 183 -0.74 -4.86 8.95
N ASP A 184 -0.31 -5.95 9.60
CA ASP A 184 -0.90 -7.28 9.45
C ASP A 184 -2.24 -7.44 10.18
N HIS A 185 -2.63 -6.44 10.99
CA HIS A 185 -3.85 -6.45 11.80
C HIS A 185 -4.78 -5.26 11.52
N PRO A 186 -5.17 -5.01 10.26
CA PRO A 186 -5.96 -3.83 9.90
C PRO A 186 -7.33 -3.79 10.60
N GLU A 187 -7.89 -4.93 11.00
CA GLU A 187 -9.15 -5.05 11.71
C GLU A 187 -9.14 -4.38 13.09
N LYS A 188 -7.96 -4.22 13.70
CA LYS A 188 -7.79 -3.56 15.01
C LYS A 188 -7.85 -2.03 14.94
N LEU A 189 -7.85 -1.47 13.74
CA LEU A 189 -7.88 -0.02 13.49
C LEU A 189 -9.27 0.49 13.07
N LYS A 190 -10.25 -0.39 12.96
CA LYS A 190 -11.65 -0.05 12.62
C LYS A 190 -12.44 0.50 13.80
#